data_61419ee5c5b62e0bae84d423fd424ff8
#
_entry.id   61419ee5c5b62e0bae84d423fd424ff8
#
_cell.length_a   1.000
_cell.length_b   1.000
_cell.length_c   1.000
_cell.angle_alpha   90.00
_cell.angle_beta   90.00
_cell.angle_gamma   90.00
#
_symmetry.space_group_name_H-M   'P 1'
#
loop_
_entity.id
_entity.type
_entity.pdbx_description
1 polymer ?
#
loop_
_entity_poly.entity_id
_entity_poly.type
_entity_poly.pdbx_seq_one_letter_code
_entity_poly.pdbx_strand_id
1 'polypeptide(L)'
;KTDYDYHLYEIGSITWLSLNRDKLDNIKGGMVNTCMGDNGKIQYKKSRIGNGLVDYFMSFTDINCKEFAPMGSDERQFCSQGINLPIGCLTRTAYGEYDEYHTSADDLNFVQENYLNHTYIFLKNFISDMDSKSEHFLNLSEKKFKVQKKYTKAEVNLGEKGLYTNIGGVAGLKGKNDHVKAIKWLMNYSDGNYNLGNISMMSKTNLEYSI
;
A
#
# COMPACT_ATOMS: atom_id res chain seq x y z
N LYS A 1 -14.69 26.73 20.52
CA LYS A 1 -14.75 26.07 19.22
C LYS A 1 -16.10 25.35 19.10
N THR A 2 -16.82 25.61 18.05
CA THR A 2 -18.09 24.96 17.76
C THR A 2 -17.85 23.74 16.87
N ASP A 3 -18.71 22.74 16.91
CA ASP A 3 -18.66 21.57 16.01
C ASP A 3 -18.55 21.96 14.52
N TYR A 4 -18.94 23.20 14.22
CA TYR A 4 -18.85 23.81 12.90
C TYR A 4 -17.39 23.93 12.40
N ASP A 5 -16.42 24.18 13.27
CA ASP A 5 -15.01 24.31 12.90
C ASP A 5 -14.40 22.99 12.43
N TYR A 6 -14.88 21.86 12.92
CA TYR A 6 -14.39 20.53 12.52
C TYR A 6 -14.86 20.10 11.13
N HIS A 7 -15.97 20.60 10.66
CA HIS A 7 -16.50 20.26 9.33
C HIS A 7 -15.82 21.02 8.21
N LEU A 8 -15.07 22.07 8.50
CA LEU A 8 -14.39 22.88 7.48
C LEU A 8 -13.09 22.27 6.96
N TYR A 9 -12.39 21.49 7.76
CA TYR A 9 -11.04 21.02 7.42
C TYR A 9 -10.99 20.04 6.24
N GLU A 10 -12.05 19.29 6.00
CA GLU A 10 -12.11 18.30 4.91
C GLU A 10 -13.27 18.56 3.95
N ILE A 11 -13.82 19.76 3.95
CA ILE A 11 -15.00 20.10 3.15
C ILE A 11 -14.74 19.94 1.63
N GLY A 12 -13.49 20.15 1.21
CA GLY A 12 -13.09 19.97 -0.18
C GLY A 12 -13.25 18.53 -0.63
N SER A 13 -12.72 17.58 0.13
CA SER A 13 -12.82 16.14 -0.15
C SER A 13 -14.25 15.65 -0.10
N ILE A 14 -15.02 16.06 0.91
CA ILE A 14 -16.44 15.70 1.07
C ILE A 14 -17.26 16.23 -0.10
N THR A 15 -17.06 17.48 -0.48
CA THR A 15 -17.74 18.11 -1.61
C THR A 15 -17.40 17.40 -2.91
N TRP A 16 -16.11 17.14 -3.15
CA TRP A 16 -15.67 16.45 -4.36
C TRP A 16 -16.28 15.06 -4.47
N LEU A 17 -16.26 14.28 -3.39
CA LEU A 17 -16.87 12.95 -3.32
C LEU A 17 -18.37 12.99 -3.61
N SER A 18 -19.06 13.99 -3.06
CA SER A 18 -20.49 14.15 -3.28
C SER A 18 -20.85 14.44 -4.74
N LEU A 19 -20.03 15.27 -5.39
CA LEU A 19 -20.27 15.72 -6.76
C LEU A 19 -19.78 14.72 -7.83
N ASN A 20 -18.93 13.74 -7.47
CA ASN A 20 -18.31 12.84 -8.43
C ASN A 20 -18.58 11.36 -8.13
N ARG A 21 -19.71 11.04 -7.54
CA ARG A 21 -20.09 9.66 -7.16
C ARG A 21 -20.04 8.67 -8.32
N ASP A 22 -20.42 9.11 -9.50
CA ASP A 22 -20.43 8.36 -10.74
C ASP A 22 -19.02 7.99 -11.26
N LYS A 23 -17.98 8.67 -10.75
CA LYS A 23 -16.59 8.47 -11.17
C LYS A 23 -15.78 7.61 -10.22
N LEU A 24 -16.30 7.33 -9.02
CA LEU A 24 -15.54 6.68 -7.95
C LEU A 24 -15.07 5.27 -8.32
N ASP A 25 -15.86 4.51 -9.06
CA ASP A 25 -15.53 3.15 -9.50
C ASP A 25 -14.29 3.08 -10.42
N ASN A 26 -13.95 4.22 -11.05
CA ASN A 26 -12.78 4.32 -11.92
C ASN A 26 -11.47 4.56 -11.15
N ILE A 27 -11.55 4.86 -9.85
CA ILE A 27 -10.37 5.13 -9.01
C ILE A 27 -9.78 3.81 -8.51
N LYS A 28 -8.64 3.43 -9.05
CA LYS A 28 -7.94 2.17 -8.72
C LYS A 28 -6.93 2.31 -7.59
N GLY A 29 -6.56 3.53 -7.24
CA GLY A 29 -5.64 3.83 -6.16
C GLY A 29 -5.35 5.32 -6.06
N GLY A 30 -4.82 5.73 -4.94
CA GLY A 30 -4.40 7.10 -4.71
C GLY A 30 -3.74 7.28 -3.36
N MET A 31 -3.20 8.46 -3.15
CA MET A 31 -2.67 8.84 -1.84
C MET A 31 -2.85 10.33 -1.58
N VAL A 32 -3.17 10.65 -0.36
CA VAL A 32 -3.09 11.99 0.19
C VAL A 32 -1.65 12.25 0.61
N ASN A 33 -1.11 13.41 0.25
CA ASN A 33 0.23 13.84 0.63
C ASN A 33 0.10 15.03 1.58
N THR A 34 0.56 14.86 2.81
CA THR A 34 0.49 15.90 3.84
C THR A 34 1.69 15.81 4.78
N CYS A 35 2.02 16.88 5.49
CA CYS A 35 3.16 16.92 6.43
C CYS A 35 4.46 16.42 5.80
N MET A 36 4.89 17.06 4.70
CA MET A 36 5.92 16.52 3.81
C MET A 36 7.27 17.22 3.93
N GLY A 37 7.38 18.27 4.74
CA GLY A 37 8.54 19.18 4.74
C GLY A 37 9.39 19.16 6.00
N ASP A 38 9.09 18.30 6.97
CA ASP A 38 9.84 18.15 8.21
C ASP A 38 10.99 17.12 8.10
N ASN A 39 11.80 16.99 9.13
CA ASN A 39 12.97 16.10 9.18
C ASN A 39 12.62 14.62 9.45
N GLY A 40 11.36 14.27 9.62
CA GLY A 40 10.91 12.89 9.84
C GLY A 40 11.19 12.00 8.64
N LYS A 41 11.10 10.71 8.83
CA LYS A 41 11.20 9.73 7.74
C LYS A 41 9.88 9.66 6.98
N ILE A 42 9.95 9.49 5.66
CA ILE A 42 8.76 9.22 4.86
C ILE A 42 8.11 7.93 5.35
N GLN A 43 6.80 7.96 5.55
CA GLN A 43 5.98 6.83 5.98
C GLN A 43 4.64 6.84 5.24
N TYR A 44 4.03 5.67 5.14
CA TYR A 44 2.77 5.51 4.42
C TYR A 44 1.74 4.81 5.31
N LYS A 45 0.57 5.41 5.44
CA LYS A 45 -0.60 4.77 6.03
C LYS A 45 -1.45 4.18 4.90
N LYS A 46 -1.67 2.88 4.94
CA LYS A 46 -2.46 2.16 3.95
C LYS A 46 -3.89 2.69 3.86
N SER A 47 -4.51 2.46 2.73
CA SER A 47 -5.96 2.62 2.59
C SER A 47 -6.71 1.66 3.51
N ARG A 48 -7.99 1.91 3.78
CA ARG A 48 -8.83 1.03 4.58
C ARG A 48 -8.95 -0.38 3.98
N ILE A 49 -8.96 -0.48 2.66
CA ILE A 49 -8.95 -1.76 1.94
C ILE A 49 -7.61 -2.48 2.12
N GLY A 50 -6.51 -1.74 2.20
CA GLY A 50 -5.16 -2.23 2.43
C GLY A 50 -4.51 -2.99 1.27
N ASN A 51 -5.18 -3.06 0.12
CA ASN A 51 -4.73 -3.80 -1.06
C ASN A 51 -5.00 -3.07 -2.39
N GLY A 52 -5.12 -1.75 -2.35
CA GLY A 52 -5.21 -0.92 -3.54
C GLY A 52 -3.89 -0.83 -4.30
N LEU A 53 -3.92 -0.24 -5.50
CA LEU A 53 -2.74 -0.10 -6.36
C LEU A 53 -1.56 0.54 -5.61
N VAL A 54 -1.79 1.66 -4.92
CA VAL A 54 -0.73 2.35 -4.17
C VAL A 54 -0.27 1.53 -2.97
N ASP A 55 -1.18 0.88 -2.22
CA ASP A 55 -0.83 -0.01 -1.11
C ASP A 55 0.10 -1.14 -1.58
N TYR A 56 -0.20 -1.72 -2.75
CA TYR A 56 0.61 -2.76 -3.37
C TYR A 56 2.03 -2.27 -3.64
N PHE A 57 2.18 -1.18 -4.40
CA PHE A 57 3.51 -0.68 -4.75
C PHE A 57 4.31 -0.19 -3.54
N MET A 58 3.65 0.47 -2.56
CA MET A 58 4.31 0.89 -1.32
C MET A 58 4.85 -0.30 -0.52
N SER A 59 4.21 -1.47 -0.58
CA SER A 59 4.68 -2.67 0.13
C SER A 59 6.03 -3.18 -0.33
N PHE A 60 6.49 -2.79 -1.52
CA PHE A 60 7.81 -3.13 -2.07
C PHE A 60 8.88 -2.06 -1.84
N THR A 61 8.52 -0.95 -1.21
CA THR A 61 9.48 0.08 -0.79
C THR A 61 10.01 -0.19 0.61
N ASP A 62 11.12 0.45 0.97
CA ASP A 62 11.68 0.40 2.33
C ASP A 62 10.96 1.35 3.31
N ILE A 63 9.84 1.95 2.89
CA ILE A 63 9.07 2.88 3.70
C ILE A 63 8.28 2.12 4.76
N ASN A 64 8.20 2.72 5.95
CA ASN A 64 7.34 2.20 7.01
C ASN A 64 5.86 2.32 6.61
N CYS A 65 5.21 1.18 6.35
CA CYS A 65 3.79 1.12 6.04
C CYS A 65 3.00 0.81 7.31
N LYS A 66 2.18 1.76 7.74
CA LYS A 66 1.25 1.62 8.87
C LYS A 66 -0.10 1.11 8.36
N GLU A 67 -0.80 0.35 9.19
CA GLU A 67 -2.18 -0.04 8.89
C GLU A 67 -3.13 1.16 8.94
N PHE A 68 -4.30 1.02 8.29
CA PHE A 68 -5.32 2.07 8.30
C PHE A 68 -5.80 2.36 9.73
N ALA A 69 -5.90 3.65 10.03
CA ALA A 69 -6.61 4.15 11.20
C ALA A 69 -7.55 5.28 10.75
N PRO A 70 -8.78 5.38 11.29
CA PRO A 70 -9.76 6.38 10.88
C PRO A 70 -9.47 7.78 11.46
N MET A 71 -8.19 8.10 11.57
CA MET A 71 -7.67 9.41 12.02
C MET A 71 -6.58 9.86 11.05
N GLY A 72 -6.44 11.15 10.85
CA GLY A 72 -5.45 11.74 9.95
C GLY A 72 -6.06 12.83 9.09
N SER A 73 -5.80 12.82 7.79
CA SER A 73 -6.20 13.82 6.83
C SER A 73 -7.36 13.32 5.93
N ASP A 74 -7.44 13.84 4.73
CA ASP A 74 -8.53 13.59 3.75
C ASP A 74 -8.72 12.12 3.37
N GLU A 75 -7.68 11.27 3.48
CA GLU A 75 -7.79 9.85 3.16
C GLU A 75 -8.89 9.16 3.98
N ARG A 76 -9.18 9.60 5.18
CA ARG A 76 -10.28 9.04 5.98
C ARG A 76 -11.65 9.29 5.35
N GLN A 77 -11.84 10.40 4.63
CA GLN A 77 -13.07 10.66 3.90
C GLN A 77 -13.19 9.77 2.66
N PHE A 78 -12.11 9.63 1.91
CA PHE A 78 -12.04 8.72 0.77
C PHE A 78 -12.22 7.25 1.19
N CYS A 79 -11.75 6.88 2.37
CA CYS A 79 -11.90 5.54 2.95
C CYS A 79 -13.18 5.34 3.77
N SER A 80 -14.08 6.35 3.85
CA SER A 80 -15.28 6.29 4.68
C SER A 80 -16.25 5.21 4.23
N GLN A 81 -17.13 4.80 5.15
CA GLN A 81 -18.16 3.80 4.87
C GLN A 81 -19.07 4.25 3.71
N GLY A 82 -19.31 3.37 2.77
CA GLY A 82 -20.13 3.64 1.58
C GLY A 82 -19.37 4.27 0.41
N ILE A 83 -18.11 4.72 0.62
CA ILE A 83 -17.18 5.21 -0.41
C ILE A 83 -16.05 4.22 -0.59
N ASN A 84 -15.24 4.02 0.44
CA ASN A 84 -14.21 2.99 0.57
C ASN A 84 -13.22 2.91 -0.61
N LEU A 85 -12.73 4.07 -1.05
CA LEU A 85 -11.72 4.15 -2.10
C LEU A 85 -10.36 3.65 -1.59
N PRO A 86 -9.53 3.07 -2.46
CA PRO A 86 -8.19 2.60 -2.13
C PRO A 86 -7.18 3.76 -2.08
N ILE A 87 -7.39 4.69 -1.14
CA ILE A 87 -6.57 5.90 -0.99
C ILE A 87 -5.89 5.90 0.37
N GLY A 88 -4.56 5.83 0.36
CA GLY A 88 -3.73 5.91 1.56
C GLY A 88 -3.25 7.33 1.86
N CYS A 89 -2.32 7.46 2.80
CA CYS A 89 -1.74 8.74 3.17
C CYS A 89 -0.22 8.63 3.29
N LEU A 90 0.51 9.51 2.61
CA LEU A 90 1.95 9.64 2.72
C LEU A 90 2.29 10.88 3.55
N THR A 91 3.13 10.69 4.54
CA THR A 91 3.63 11.77 5.42
C THR A 91 5.11 11.59 5.68
N ARG A 92 5.75 12.60 6.25
CA ARG A 92 6.99 12.43 6.99
C ARG A 92 6.64 12.20 8.46
N THR A 93 6.60 13.22 9.30
CA THR A 93 6.05 13.07 10.64
C THR A 93 4.53 13.10 10.57
N ALA A 94 3.87 12.10 11.12
CA ALA A 94 2.42 12.01 11.04
C ALA A 94 1.74 12.99 12.00
N TYR A 95 0.50 13.32 11.67
CA TYR A 95 -0.38 14.08 12.57
C TYR A 95 -0.36 13.53 14.00
N GLY A 96 -0.16 14.44 14.95
CA GLY A 96 -0.08 14.10 16.38
C GLY A 96 1.27 13.54 16.84
N GLU A 97 2.27 13.43 15.97
CA GLU A 97 3.63 12.99 16.30
C GLU A 97 4.61 14.18 16.43
N TYR A 98 4.13 15.44 16.27
CA TYR A 98 4.93 16.67 16.45
C TYR A 98 4.08 17.83 16.96
N ASP A 99 4.69 18.71 17.74
CA ASP A 99 3.99 19.77 18.49
C ASP A 99 3.65 21.00 17.64
N GLU A 100 4.34 21.21 16.52
CA GLU A 100 4.17 22.35 15.64
C GLU A 100 2.86 22.31 14.86
N TYR A 101 2.25 21.14 14.72
CA TYR A 101 1.06 20.91 13.90
C TYR A 101 -0.10 21.84 14.29
N HIS A 102 -0.62 22.58 13.30
CA HIS A 102 -1.69 23.57 13.46
C HIS A 102 -1.36 24.70 14.45
N THR A 103 -0.11 25.05 14.59
CA THR A 103 0.35 26.19 15.38
C THR A 103 1.14 27.16 14.50
N SER A 104 1.49 28.34 15.05
CA SER A 104 2.38 29.30 14.36
C SER A 104 3.83 28.84 14.28
N ALA A 105 4.21 27.75 14.99
CA ALA A 105 5.52 27.13 14.89
C ALA A 105 5.68 26.21 13.67
N ASP A 106 4.60 25.90 12.97
CA ASP A 106 4.64 25.23 11.65
C ASP A 106 5.00 26.27 10.58
N ASP A 107 6.26 26.67 10.59
CA ASP A 107 6.84 27.73 9.77
C ASP A 107 8.01 27.23 8.92
N LEU A 108 8.73 28.13 8.23
CA LEU A 108 9.85 27.80 7.36
C LEU A 108 11.12 27.37 8.11
N ASN A 109 11.16 27.42 9.44
CA ASN A 109 12.23 26.79 10.22
C ASN A 109 11.94 25.30 10.42
N PHE A 110 10.68 24.94 10.53
CA PHE A 110 10.21 23.55 10.65
C PHE A 110 10.10 22.88 9.28
N VAL A 111 9.43 23.52 8.31
CA VAL A 111 9.30 23.04 6.94
C VAL A 111 10.51 23.49 6.11
N GLN A 112 11.33 22.56 5.65
CA GLN A 112 12.59 22.85 4.97
C GLN A 112 12.62 22.34 3.54
N GLU A 113 13.23 23.12 2.65
CA GLU A 113 13.31 22.83 1.22
C GLU A 113 13.97 21.48 0.90
N ASN A 114 15.04 21.12 1.63
CA ASN A 114 15.74 19.85 1.43
C ASN A 114 14.84 18.64 1.68
N TYR A 115 13.95 18.69 2.69
CA TYR A 115 13.01 17.61 2.98
C TYR A 115 11.87 17.57 1.97
N LEU A 116 11.36 18.72 1.55
CA LEU A 116 10.38 18.80 0.47
C LEU A 116 10.95 18.21 -0.83
N ASN A 117 12.18 18.59 -1.19
CA ASN A 117 12.85 18.08 -2.38
C ASN A 117 13.08 16.55 -2.30
N HIS A 118 13.51 16.06 -1.14
CA HIS A 118 13.66 14.61 -0.92
C HIS A 118 12.32 13.88 -1.13
N THR A 119 11.25 14.43 -0.58
CA THR A 119 9.91 13.86 -0.75
C THR A 119 9.44 13.93 -2.21
N TYR A 120 9.70 15.04 -2.90
CA TYR A 120 9.39 15.20 -4.32
C TYR A 120 10.11 14.17 -5.19
N ILE A 121 11.42 13.96 -4.96
CA ILE A 121 12.19 12.94 -5.67
C ILE A 121 11.63 11.54 -5.43
N PHE A 122 11.31 11.23 -4.18
CA PHE A 122 10.68 9.97 -3.84
C PHE A 122 9.36 9.77 -4.60
N LEU A 123 8.46 10.75 -4.55
CA LEU A 123 7.16 10.68 -5.22
C LEU A 123 7.31 10.54 -6.74
N LYS A 124 8.20 11.32 -7.35
CA LYS A 124 8.48 11.24 -8.78
C LYS A 124 8.91 9.84 -9.20
N ASN A 125 9.86 9.25 -8.47
CA ASN A 125 10.37 7.91 -8.77
C ASN A 125 9.30 6.85 -8.52
N PHE A 126 8.57 6.95 -7.41
CA PHE A 126 7.48 6.04 -7.06
C PHE A 126 6.36 6.03 -8.12
N ILE A 127 5.91 7.22 -8.55
CA ILE A 127 4.88 7.35 -9.58
C ILE A 127 5.36 6.78 -10.91
N SER A 128 6.60 7.07 -11.31
CA SER A 128 7.18 6.55 -12.54
C SER A 128 7.30 5.01 -12.52
N ASP A 129 7.71 4.44 -11.40
CA ASP A 129 7.80 2.98 -11.25
C ASP A 129 6.40 2.34 -11.26
N MET A 130 5.47 2.94 -10.55
CA MET A 130 4.07 2.49 -10.54
C MET A 130 3.44 2.57 -11.93
N ASP A 131 3.63 3.66 -12.66
CA ASP A 131 3.08 3.86 -14.01
C ASP A 131 3.58 2.77 -14.97
N SER A 132 4.88 2.50 -14.93
CA SER A 132 5.51 1.47 -15.78
C SER A 132 5.04 0.04 -15.50
N LYS A 133 4.53 -0.25 -14.30
CA LYS A 133 4.17 -1.60 -13.83
C LYS A 133 2.67 -1.77 -13.50
N SER A 134 1.89 -0.68 -13.56
CA SER A 134 0.49 -0.68 -13.10
C SER A 134 -0.41 -1.58 -13.94
N GLU A 135 -0.18 -1.67 -15.24
CA GLU A 135 -0.97 -2.52 -16.13
C GLU A 135 -0.90 -3.99 -15.71
N HIS A 136 0.30 -4.45 -15.36
CA HIS A 136 0.49 -5.81 -14.88
C HIS A 136 -0.26 -6.06 -13.56
N PHE A 137 -0.15 -5.14 -12.59
CA PHE A 137 -0.90 -5.23 -11.33
C PHE A 137 -2.41 -5.24 -11.56
N LEU A 138 -2.92 -4.36 -12.42
CA LEU A 138 -4.34 -4.29 -12.73
C LEU A 138 -4.81 -5.59 -13.38
N ASN A 139 -4.03 -6.16 -14.29
CA ASN A 139 -4.32 -7.46 -14.89
C ASN A 139 -4.36 -8.60 -13.86
N LEU A 140 -3.49 -8.57 -12.83
CA LEU A 140 -3.50 -9.54 -11.74
C LEU A 140 -4.69 -9.32 -10.78
N SER A 141 -5.08 -8.07 -10.53
CA SER A 141 -6.15 -7.71 -9.61
C SER A 141 -7.55 -7.76 -10.23
N GLU A 142 -7.68 -7.42 -11.52
CA GLU A 142 -8.93 -7.48 -12.28
C GLU A 142 -9.33 -8.90 -12.66
N LYS A 143 -8.37 -9.81 -12.73
CA LYS A 143 -8.70 -11.23 -12.73
C LYS A 143 -9.37 -11.52 -11.38
N LYS A 144 -10.69 -11.35 -11.34
CA LYS A 144 -11.59 -11.68 -10.22
C LYS A 144 -11.48 -13.13 -9.77
N PHE A 145 -10.50 -13.87 -10.28
CA PHE A 145 -10.24 -15.25 -9.96
C PHE A 145 -9.50 -15.32 -8.64
N LYS A 146 -10.23 -15.65 -7.61
CA LYS A 146 -9.64 -16.17 -6.39
C LYS A 146 -8.90 -17.45 -6.73
N VAL A 147 -7.65 -17.54 -6.32
CA VAL A 147 -6.82 -18.70 -6.62
C VAL A 147 -7.17 -19.83 -5.68
N GLN A 148 -7.55 -20.97 -6.24
CA GLN A 148 -7.85 -22.16 -5.45
C GLN A 148 -7.06 -23.35 -5.98
N LYS A 149 -6.30 -24.01 -5.10
CA LYS A 149 -5.62 -25.26 -5.46
C LYS A 149 -6.63 -26.41 -5.60
N LYS A 150 -6.36 -27.29 -6.54
CA LYS A 150 -7.22 -28.44 -6.84
C LYS A 150 -7.39 -29.39 -5.64
N TYR A 151 -6.37 -29.52 -4.81
CA TYR A 151 -6.35 -30.37 -3.62
C TYR A 151 -6.10 -29.51 -2.38
N THR A 152 -7.05 -29.43 -1.47
CA THR A 152 -7.09 -28.43 -0.37
C THR A 152 -6.66 -28.96 0.98
N LYS A 153 -6.32 -30.27 1.12
CA LYS A 153 -6.15 -30.89 2.42
C LYS A 153 -4.74 -30.84 3.02
N ALA A 154 -3.71 -30.61 2.24
CA ALA A 154 -2.33 -30.54 2.73
C ALA A 154 -1.42 -29.76 1.78
N GLU A 155 -0.26 -29.33 2.27
CA GLU A 155 0.81 -28.83 1.41
C GLU A 155 1.37 -29.96 0.54
N VAL A 156 1.72 -29.62 -0.70
CA VAL A 156 2.42 -30.53 -1.61
C VAL A 156 3.86 -30.72 -1.12
N ASN A 157 4.35 -31.95 -1.15
CA ASN A 157 5.75 -32.22 -0.89
C ASN A 157 6.62 -31.64 -2.03
N LEU A 158 7.17 -30.44 -1.80
CA LEU A 158 7.98 -29.73 -2.78
C LEU A 158 9.28 -30.47 -3.10
N GLY A 159 9.79 -31.29 -2.18
CA GLY A 159 10.99 -32.12 -2.37
C GLY A 159 10.77 -33.18 -3.46
N GLU A 160 9.64 -33.87 -3.43
CA GLU A 160 9.28 -34.86 -4.48
C GLU A 160 9.07 -34.24 -5.86
N LYS A 161 8.76 -32.94 -5.90
CA LYS A 161 8.60 -32.18 -7.14
C LYS A 161 9.91 -31.53 -7.63
N GLY A 162 11.03 -31.77 -6.97
CA GLY A 162 12.32 -31.17 -7.32
C GLY A 162 12.39 -29.66 -7.10
N LEU A 163 11.47 -29.11 -6.31
CA LEU A 163 11.36 -27.66 -6.07
C LEU A 163 12.13 -27.20 -4.83
N TYR A 164 12.74 -28.10 -4.08
CA TYR A 164 13.70 -27.76 -3.04
C TYR A 164 15.13 -27.75 -3.57
N THR A 165 15.94 -26.82 -3.05
CA THR A 165 17.39 -26.87 -3.28
C THR A 165 17.99 -28.12 -2.60
N ASN A 166 18.90 -28.78 -3.26
CA ASN A 166 19.59 -30.00 -2.75
C ASN A 166 20.51 -29.74 -1.53
N ILE A 167 20.58 -28.50 -1.05
CA ILE A 167 21.41 -28.09 0.07
C ILE A 167 20.52 -27.84 1.27
N GLY A 168 20.58 -28.68 2.27
CA GLY A 168 19.89 -28.54 3.55
C GLY A 168 20.54 -27.52 4.49
N GLY A 169 19.84 -27.18 5.57
CA GLY A 169 20.30 -26.31 6.64
C GLY A 169 20.26 -24.81 6.34
N VAL A 170 20.93 -24.01 7.18
CA VAL A 170 20.91 -22.53 7.12
C VAL A 170 21.48 -22.00 5.80
N ALA A 171 22.42 -22.71 5.18
CA ALA A 171 22.98 -22.34 3.88
C ALA A 171 21.94 -22.43 2.74
N GLY A 172 21.04 -23.41 2.78
CA GLY A 172 19.93 -23.53 1.84
C GLY A 172 18.83 -22.47 2.03
N LEU A 173 18.71 -21.94 3.25
CA LEU A 173 17.76 -20.84 3.55
C LEU A 173 18.29 -19.46 3.12
N LYS A 174 19.61 -19.30 3.05
CA LYS A 174 20.25 -18.05 2.60
C LYS A 174 20.34 -17.92 1.08
N GLY A 175 20.14 -19.00 0.34
CA GLY A 175 19.98 -18.92 -1.11
C GLY A 175 18.68 -18.21 -1.45
N LYS A 176 18.79 -17.10 -2.16
CA LYS A 176 17.66 -16.30 -2.67
C LYS A 176 16.85 -17.13 -3.67
N ASN A 177 16.05 -18.06 -3.17
CA ASN A 177 15.14 -18.78 -4.03
C ASN A 177 13.74 -18.15 -3.89
N ASP A 178 13.60 -16.95 -4.49
CA ASP A 178 12.34 -16.22 -4.52
C ASP A 178 11.21 -17.07 -5.14
N HIS A 179 11.54 -17.97 -6.05
CA HIS A 179 10.63 -18.98 -6.59
C HIS A 179 10.04 -19.90 -5.53
N VAL A 180 10.85 -20.50 -4.68
CA VAL A 180 10.36 -21.41 -3.63
C VAL A 180 9.53 -20.63 -2.61
N LYS A 181 9.92 -19.40 -2.30
CA LYS A 181 9.15 -18.53 -1.44
C LYS A 181 7.78 -18.22 -2.07
N ALA A 182 7.77 -17.80 -3.33
CA ALA A 182 6.55 -17.51 -4.08
C ALA A 182 5.60 -18.73 -4.14
N ILE A 183 6.15 -19.92 -4.46
CA ILE A 183 5.39 -21.16 -4.49
C ILE A 183 4.75 -21.48 -3.13
N LYS A 184 5.49 -21.33 -2.02
CA LYS A 184 4.95 -21.54 -0.67
C LYS A 184 3.80 -20.61 -0.34
N TRP A 185 3.95 -19.33 -0.68
CA TRP A 185 2.87 -18.36 -0.50
C TRP A 185 1.65 -18.69 -1.34
N LEU A 186 1.84 -18.97 -2.64
CA LEU A 186 0.77 -19.40 -3.52
C LEU A 186 0.05 -20.63 -2.98
N MET A 187 0.79 -21.65 -2.59
CA MET A 187 0.19 -22.88 -2.11
C MET A 187 -0.58 -22.74 -0.79
N ASN A 188 -0.11 -21.87 0.11
CA ASN A 188 -0.77 -21.64 1.39
C ASN A 188 -2.05 -20.82 1.22
N TYR A 189 -2.01 -19.76 0.42
CA TYR A 189 -3.12 -18.82 0.27
C TYR A 189 -4.05 -19.10 -0.93
N SER A 190 -3.81 -20.19 -1.69
CA SER A 190 -4.71 -20.62 -2.76
C SER A 190 -5.88 -21.43 -2.21
N ASP A 191 -6.65 -20.82 -1.33
CA ASP A 191 -7.82 -21.39 -0.65
C ASP A 191 -9.16 -20.88 -1.20
N GLY A 192 -9.11 -20.06 -2.25
CA GLY A 192 -10.29 -19.43 -2.86
C GLY A 192 -10.68 -18.09 -2.23
N ASN A 193 -9.95 -17.60 -1.23
CA ASN A 193 -10.24 -16.31 -0.57
C ASN A 193 -9.40 -15.16 -1.12
N TYR A 194 -8.22 -15.44 -1.68
CA TYR A 194 -7.25 -14.45 -2.12
C TYR A 194 -7.02 -14.50 -3.64
N ASN A 195 -6.86 -13.35 -4.27
CA ASN A 195 -6.37 -13.26 -5.64
C ASN A 195 -4.84 -13.20 -5.68
N LEU A 196 -4.24 -13.33 -6.87
CA LEU A 196 -2.79 -13.32 -7.03
C LEU A 196 -2.14 -12.00 -6.56
N GLY A 197 -2.79 -10.85 -6.78
CA GLY A 197 -2.31 -9.57 -6.32
C GLY A 197 -2.23 -9.50 -4.78
N ASN A 198 -3.25 -10.02 -4.07
CA ASN A 198 -3.22 -10.11 -2.61
C ASN A 198 -2.05 -10.98 -2.12
N ILE A 199 -1.84 -12.15 -2.74
CA ILE A 199 -0.77 -13.07 -2.36
C ILE A 199 0.61 -12.45 -2.65
N SER A 200 0.78 -11.78 -3.79
CA SER A 200 2.00 -11.05 -4.15
C SER A 200 2.35 -9.97 -3.12
N MET A 201 1.36 -9.17 -2.73
CA MET A 201 1.55 -8.12 -1.73
C MET A 201 1.96 -8.69 -0.35
N MET A 202 1.25 -9.71 0.14
CA MET A 202 1.57 -10.35 1.42
C MET A 202 2.94 -11.02 1.43
N SER A 203 3.33 -11.65 0.32
CA SER A 203 4.60 -12.34 0.18
C SER A 203 5.79 -11.40 -0.02
N LYS A 204 5.54 -10.16 -0.46
CA LYS A 204 6.54 -9.24 -1.00
C LYS A 204 7.39 -9.89 -2.09
N THR A 205 6.78 -10.73 -2.91
CA THR A 205 7.44 -11.42 -4.02
C THR A 205 6.70 -11.12 -5.32
N ASN A 206 7.47 -10.91 -6.38
CA ASN A 206 6.88 -10.85 -7.71
C ASN A 206 6.49 -12.27 -8.14
N LEU A 207 5.19 -12.51 -8.29
CA LEU A 207 4.67 -13.82 -8.68
C LEU A 207 4.73 -14.08 -10.19
N GLU A 208 5.23 -13.14 -11.00
CA GLU A 208 5.40 -13.30 -12.47
C GLU A 208 6.19 -14.54 -12.85
N TYR A 209 7.15 -14.93 -12.00
CA TYR A 209 8.01 -16.08 -12.27
C TYR A 209 7.45 -17.42 -11.77
N SER A 210 6.19 -17.44 -11.29
CA SER A 210 5.64 -18.61 -10.58
C SER A 210 4.39 -19.21 -11.25
N ILE A 211 4.02 -18.66 -12.41
CA ILE A 211 2.84 -19.12 -13.19
C ILE A 211 3.30 -19.71 -14.53
#